data_53cbdbe4610a3b862db583aa10575ad3
#
_entry.id   53cbdbe4610a3b862db583aa10575ad3
#
_cell.length_a   1.000
_cell.length_b   1.000
_cell.length_c   1.000
_cell.angle_alpha   90.00
_cell.angle_beta   90.00
_cell.angle_gamma   90.00
#
_symmetry.space_group_name_H-M   'P 1'
#
loop_
_entity.id
_entity.type
_entity.pdbx_description
1 polymer ?
#
loop_
_entity_poly.entity_id
_entity_poly.type
_entity_poly.pdbx_seq_one_letter_code
_entity_poly.pdbx_strand_id
1 'polypeptide(L)'
;MADIMDGMSMNLEQANMDKLKVVFPECFAEGKLDIDKLLSLCGEYIDNDFEKYKFEWKGKAESLRLAQKRSTGTLRPCPEDSVNWDNTQNLYIEGDNLEVLKLLQTAYFRKVKMIYIDPPYNTGNDFVYEDDFADPMSRY
;
A
#
# COMPACT_ATOMS: atom_id res chain seq x y z
N MET A 1 19.12 2.25 19.82
CA MET A 1 19.62 3.09 18.72
C MET A 1 18.43 3.83 18.15
N ALA A 2 18.48 5.15 18.08
CA ALA A 2 17.40 5.90 17.44
C ALA A 2 17.48 5.60 15.93
N ASP A 3 16.39 5.09 15.37
CA ASP A 3 16.27 4.93 13.92
C ASP A 3 16.45 6.30 13.25
N ILE A 4 17.52 6.43 12.49
CA ILE A 4 17.75 7.61 11.66
C ILE A 4 16.64 7.61 10.61
N MET A 5 15.72 8.56 10.71
CA MET A 5 14.66 8.73 9.71
C MET A 5 15.33 9.13 8.39
N ASP A 6 15.24 8.25 7.40
CA ASP A 6 15.83 8.44 6.07
C ASP A 6 15.01 9.35 5.14
N GLY A 7 13.96 10.00 5.68
CA GLY A 7 13.08 10.90 4.93
C GLY A 7 12.15 10.21 3.93
N MET A 8 12.05 8.88 3.99
CA MET A 8 11.21 8.08 3.10
C MET A 8 10.05 7.43 3.86
N SER A 9 9.00 7.01 3.16
CA SER A 9 7.91 6.23 3.73
C SER A 9 8.41 4.86 4.24
N MET A 10 7.60 4.21 5.08
CA MET A 10 7.93 2.90 5.66
C MET A 10 8.35 1.88 4.58
N ASN A 11 9.42 1.13 4.83
CA ASN A 11 9.82 0.01 4.01
C ASN A 11 9.04 -1.25 4.45
N LEU A 12 7.91 -1.50 3.79
CA LEU A 12 7.02 -2.62 4.13
C LEU A 12 7.67 -3.98 3.84
N GLU A 13 8.48 -4.10 2.80
CA GLU A 13 9.19 -5.33 2.46
C GLU A 13 10.16 -5.71 3.58
N GLN A 14 11.00 -4.77 3.99
CA GLN A 14 11.93 -5.00 5.10
C GLN A 14 11.19 -5.32 6.40
N ALA A 15 10.15 -4.55 6.73
CA ALA A 15 9.35 -4.78 7.93
C ALA A 15 8.68 -6.16 7.95
N ASN A 16 8.27 -6.69 6.79
CA ASN A 16 7.69 -8.03 6.69
C ASN A 16 8.76 -9.11 6.79
N MET A 17 9.92 -8.93 6.17
CA MET A 17 11.06 -9.84 6.28
C MET A 17 11.56 -9.94 7.73
N ASP A 18 11.64 -8.82 8.43
CA ASP A 18 12.05 -8.80 9.85
C ASP A 18 11.05 -9.56 10.74
N LYS A 19 9.74 -9.44 10.50
CA LYS A 19 8.72 -10.23 11.20
C LYS A 19 8.85 -11.72 10.92
N LEU A 20 9.03 -12.11 9.65
CA LEU A 20 9.25 -13.51 9.29
C LEU A 20 10.50 -14.07 9.95
N LYS A 21 11.57 -13.29 10.02
CA LYS A 21 12.82 -13.67 10.66
C LYS A 21 12.66 -13.88 12.17
N VAL A 22 11.78 -13.13 12.82
CA VAL A 22 11.48 -13.33 14.24
C VAL A 22 10.70 -14.61 14.47
N VAL A 23 9.77 -14.96 13.57
CA VAL A 23 8.88 -16.14 13.74
C VAL A 23 9.56 -17.42 13.24
N PHE A 24 10.32 -17.35 12.15
CA PHE A 24 10.97 -18.47 11.47
C PHE A 24 12.45 -18.17 11.17
N PRO A 25 13.28 -17.95 12.20
CA PRO A 25 14.70 -17.59 11.98
C PRO A 25 15.48 -18.67 11.21
N GLU A 26 15.09 -19.93 11.36
CA GLU A 26 15.68 -21.08 10.65
C GLU A 26 15.45 -21.09 9.14
N CYS A 27 14.43 -20.34 8.65
CA CYS A 27 14.18 -20.19 7.22
C CYS A 27 15.05 -19.12 6.56
N PHE A 28 16.01 -18.55 7.26
CA PHE A 28 16.89 -17.54 6.72
C PHE A 28 18.34 -18.03 6.62
N ALA A 29 18.93 -17.92 5.43
CA ALA A 29 20.33 -18.17 5.17
C ALA A 29 20.95 -16.93 4.50
N GLU A 30 22.07 -16.43 5.03
CA GLU A 30 22.76 -15.25 4.52
C GLU A 30 21.84 -14.01 4.34
N GLY A 31 20.84 -13.86 5.23
CA GLY A 31 19.88 -12.77 5.18
C GLY A 31 18.74 -12.94 4.16
N LYS A 32 18.69 -14.05 3.42
CA LYS A 32 17.65 -14.37 2.45
C LYS A 32 16.69 -15.41 3.01
N LEU A 33 15.42 -15.31 2.63
CA LEU A 33 14.39 -16.27 2.98
C LEU A 33 14.48 -17.51 2.09
N ASP A 34 14.56 -18.67 2.72
CA ASP A 34 14.43 -19.99 2.09
C ASP A 34 12.94 -20.37 2.09
N ILE A 35 12.30 -20.23 0.93
CA ILE A 35 10.87 -20.49 0.76
C ILE A 35 10.54 -21.96 0.90
N ASP A 36 11.36 -22.86 0.38
CA ASP A 36 11.12 -24.29 0.44
C ASP A 36 11.14 -24.79 1.89
N LYS A 37 12.09 -24.26 2.67
CA LYS A 37 12.17 -24.55 4.10
C LYS A 37 10.97 -23.98 4.87
N LEU A 38 10.53 -22.77 4.56
CA LEU A 38 9.34 -22.17 5.17
C LEU A 38 8.10 -23.02 4.86
N LEU A 39 7.90 -23.43 3.61
CA LEU A 39 6.78 -24.28 3.21
C LEU A 39 6.82 -25.64 3.92
N SER A 40 7.98 -26.23 4.06
CA SER A 40 8.13 -27.52 4.77
C SER A 40 7.76 -27.44 6.25
N LEU A 41 8.01 -26.28 6.88
CA LEU A 41 7.66 -26.06 8.29
C LEU A 41 6.19 -25.69 8.51
N CYS A 42 5.57 -25.02 7.55
CA CYS A 42 4.17 -24.60 7.65
C CYS A 42 3.17 -25.71 7.31
N GLY A 43 3.60 -26.82 6.70
CA GLY A 43 2.75 -27.97 6.36
C GLY A 43 1.88 -27.69 5.13
N GLU A 44 0.60 -27.42 5.33
CA GLU A 44 -0.31 -27.16 4.23
C GLU A 44 -0.10 -25.75 3.63
N TYR A 45 0.07 -25.69 2.32
CA TYR A 45 0.15 -24.44 1.57
C TYR A 45 -0.70 -24.52 0.30
N ILE A 46 -1.03 -23.37 -0.22
CA ILE A 46 -1.86 -23.29 -1.43
C ILE A 46 -0.97 -23.50 -2.66
N ASP A 47 -1.10 -24.66 -3.30
CA ASP A 47 -0.44 -24.94 -4.57
C ASP A 47 -1.02 -24.06 -5.69
N ASN A 48 -0.16 -23.52 -6.54
CA ASN A 48 -0.58 -22.70 -7.69
C ASN A 48 -1.26 -23.50 -8.79
N ASP A 49 -1.12 -24.83 -8.78
CA ASP A 49 -1.75 -25.73 -9.76
C ASP A 49 -3.23 -26.03 -9.45
N PHE A 50 -3.73 -25.64 -8.29
CA PHE A 50 -5.15 -25.77 -7.98
C PHE A 50 -5.99 -24.73 -8.71
N GLU A 51 -7.07 -25.14 -9.34
CA GLU A 51 -8.07 -24.22 -9.90
C GLU A 51 -8.61 -23.30 -8.80
N LYS A 52 -8.23 -22.01 -8.89
CA LYS A 52 -8.71 -20.96 -8.00
C LYS A 52 -9.46 -19.93 -8.80
N TYR A 53 -10.61 -19.50 -8.30
CA TYR A 53 -11.20 -18.29 -8.81
C TYR A 53 -10.28 -17.11 -8.48
N LYS A 54 -9.66 -16.52 -9.51
CA LYS A 54 -8.79 -15.35 -9.38
C LYS A 54 -9.45 -14.16 -10.03
N PHE A 55 -9.57 -13.09 -9.29
CA PHE A 55 -9.94 -11.80 -9.86
C PHE A 55 -8.68 -11.13 -10.41
N GLU A 56 -8.53 -11.16 -11.73
CA GLU A 56 -7.35 -10.66 -12.44
C GLU A 56 -7.77 -9.55 -13.40
N TRP A 57 -6.95 -8.52 -13.51
CA TRP A 57 -7.07 -7.46 -14.51
C TRP A 57 -5.69 -7.01 -14.95
N LYS A 58 -5.63 -6.34 -16.12
CA LYS A 58 -4.38 -5.77 -16.62
C LYS A 58 -3.87 -4.69 -15.66
N GLY A 59 -2.62 -4.81 -15.23
CA GLY A 59 -2.00 -3.86 -14.30
C GLY A 59 -2.10 -4.20 -12.81
N LYS A 60 -2.82 -5.27 -12.39
CA LYS A 60 -2.93 -5.67 -10.99
C LYS A 60 -1.57 -5.83 -10.31
N ALA A 61 -0.65 -6.59 -10.92
CA ALA A 61 0.68 -6.81 -10.37
C ALA A 61 1.49 -5.50 -10.26
N GLU A 62 1.34 -4.61 -11.25
CA GLU A 62 1.97 -3.29 -11.24
C GLU A 62 1.42 -2.41 -10.11
N SER A 63 0.10 -2.40 -9.92
CA SER A 63 -0.54 -1.65 -8.83
C SER A 63 -0.04 -2.09 -7.46
N LEU A 64 0.10 -3.40 -7.24
CA LEU A 64 0.65 -3.95 -6.00
C LEU A 64 2.12 -3.52 -5.80
N ARG A 65 2.92 -3.54 -6.86
CA ARG A 65 4.32 -3.11 -6.81
C ARG A 65 4.44 -1.61 -6.53
N LEU A 66 3.60 -0.78 -7.15
CA LEU A 66 3.56 0.66 -6.90
C LEU A 66 3.18 0.99 -5.45
N ALA A 67 2.25 0.24 -4.86
CA ALA A 67 1.87 0.42 -3.46
C ALA A 67 3.02 0.11 -2.49
N GLN A 68 3.95 -0.77 -2.85
CA GLN A 68 5.13 -1.10 -2.05
C GLN A 68 6.29 -0.13 -2.24
N LYS A 69 6.33 0.58 -3.38
CA LYS A 69 7.39 1.54 -3.67
C LYS A 69 7.36 2.68 -2.65
N ARG A 70 8.48 2.95 -2.00
CA ARG A 70 8.61 4.01 -1.00
C ARG A 70 8.43 5.38 -1.62
N SER A 71 7.76 6.28 -0.89
CA SER A 71 7.65 7.69 -1.23
C SER A 71 8.75 8.50 -0.55
N THR A 72 9.27 9.49 -1.24
CA THR A 72 10.21 10.51 -0.74
C THR A 72 9.50 11.83 -0.43
N GLY A 73 8.18 11.89 -0.65
CA GLY A 73 7.37 13.06 -0.36
C GLY A 73 7.26 13.36 1.13
N THR A 74 6.69 14.50 1.46
CA THR A 74 6.35 14.90 2.82
C THR A 74 5.02 15.64 2.83
N LEU A 75 4.28 15.52 3.93
CA LEU A 75 3.07 16.31 4.17
C LEU A 75 3.50 17.71 4.63
N ARG A 76 2.96 18.75 3.99
CA ARG A 76 3.21 20.15 4.34
C ARG A 76 2.00 20.70 5.10
N PRO A 77 2.18 21.16 6.34
CA PRO A 77 1.13 21.86 7.07
C PRO A 77 0.72 23.17 6.39
N CYS A 78 -0.59 23.46 6.37
CA CYS A 78 -1.15 24.71 5.83
C CYS A 78 -2.06 25.35 6.90
N PRO A 79 -1.48 25.96 7.97
CA PRO A 79 -2.27 26.56 9.04
C PRO A 79 -3.16 27.71 8.54
N GLU A 80 -2.71 28.45 7.54
CA GLU A 80 -3.40 29.58 6.92
C GLU A 80 -4.73 29.22 6.27
N ASP A 81 -4.84 27.99 5.75
CA ASP A 81 -6.05 27.48 5.10
C ASP A 81 -6.87 26.57 6.03
N SER A 82 -6.42 26.40 7.27
CA SER A 82 -7.03 25.47 8.22
C SER A 82 -8.03 26.18 9.14
N VAL A 83 -9.13 25.49 9.45
CA VAL A 83 -10.12 25.97 10.41
C VAL A 83 -9.82 25.35 11.76
N ASN A 84 -9.70 26.20 12.79
CA ASN A 84 -9.47 25.78 14.18
C ASN A 84 -8.23 24.88 14.36
N TRP A 85 -7.14 25.29 13.71
CA TRP A 85 -5.87 24.53 13.63
C TRP A 85 -5.38 24.00 14.98
N ASP A 86 -5.38 24.82 16.03
CA ASP A 86 -4.81 24.46 17.32
C ASP A 86 -5.63 23.42 18.11
N ASN A 87 -6.91 23.24 17.79
CA ASN A 87 -7.82 22.41 18.58
C ASN A 87 -8.46 21.25 17.79
N THR A 88 -8.42 21.29 16.47
CA THR A 88 -8.98 20.21 15.65
C THR A 88 -8.10 18.97 15.66
N GLN A 89 -8.75 17.79 15.66
CA GLN A 89 -8.08 16.51 15.43
C GLN A 89 -8.43 15.93 14.06
N ASN A 90 -9.24 16.65 13.27
CA ASN A 90 -9.58 16.25 11.92
C ASN A 90 -8.49 16.70 10.95
N LEU A 91 -8.20 15.86 9.95
CA LEU A 91 -7.22 16.15 8.92
C LEU A 91 -7.88 16.15 7.56
N TYR A 92 -7.65 17.18 6.79
CA TYR A 92 -7.89 17.21 5.35
C TYR A 92 -6.52 17.18 4.66
N ILE A 93 -6.33 16.22 3.76
CA ILE A 93 -5.05 16.04 3.08
C ILE A 93 -5.31 16.02 1.58
N GLU A 94 -4.68 16.93 0.86
CA GLU A 94 -4.77 17.04 -0.58
C GLU A 94 -3.51 16.48 -1.24
N GLY A 95 -3.70 15.66 -2.30
CA GLY A 95 -2.60 15.07 -3.03
C GLY A 95 -3.00 13.77 -3.75
N ASP A 96 -2.02 13.14 -4.41
CA ASP A 96 -2.21 11.81 -4.99
C ASP A 96 -2.51 10.80 -3.88
N ASN A 97 -3.58 10.04 -4.02
CA ASN A 97 -4.08 9.12 -3.00
C ASN A 97 -3.02 8.09 -2.59
N LEU A 98 -2.32 7.51 -3.55
CA LEU A 98 -1.33 6.46 -3.26
C LEU A 98 -0.13 7.03 -2.50
N GLU A 99 0.37 8.20 -2.91
CA GLU A 99 1.48 8.87 -2.25
C GLU A 99 1.10 9.31 -0.83
N VAL A 100 -0.07 9.91 -0.64
CA VAL A 100 -0.58 10.30 0.68
C VAL A 100 -0.69 9.09 1.61
N LEU A 101 -1.29 7.99 1.14
CA LEU A 101 -1.44 6.77 1.95
C LEU A 101 -0.08 6.18 2.36
N LYS A 102 0.93 6.23 1.51
CA LYS A 102 2.30 5.81 1.85
C LYS A 102 2.89 6.67 2.98
N LEU A 103 2.68 7.99 2.93
CA LEU A 103 3.17 8.91 3.96
C LEU A 103 2.45 8.70 5.30
N LEU A 104 1.16 8.37 5.27
CA LEU A 104 0.36 8.11 6.46
C LEU A 104 0.73 6.78 7.17
N GLN A 105 1.37 5.84 6.49
CA GLN A 105 1.70 4.54 7.07
C GLN A 105 2.47 4.64 8.38
N THR A 106 3.43 5.52 8.49
CA THR A 106 4.26 5.66 9.69
C THR A 106 3.44 6.04 10.93
N ALA A 107 2.46 6.94 10.78
CA ALA A 107 1.66 7.46 11.88
C ALA A 107 0.38 6.64 12.16
N TYR A 108 -0.21 6.05 11.12
CA TYR A 108 -1.55 5.45 11.17
C TYR A 108 -1.60 3.95 10.89
N PHE A 109 -0.44 3.28 10.78
CA PHE A 109 -0.41 1.84 10.55
C PHE A 109 -1.23 1.09 11.61
N ARG A 110 -2.20 0.28 11.17
CA ARG A 110 -3.14 -0.48 12.02
C ARG A 110 -4.02 0.36 12.96
N LYS A 111 -4.15 1.67 12.74
CA LYS A 111 -4.98 2.56 13.56
C LYS A 111 -6.31 2.92 12.92
N VAL A 112 -6.47 2.68 11.63
CA VAL A 112 -7.69 2.97 10.89
C VAL A 112 -8.79 1.99 11.29
N LYS A 113 -9.94 2.51 11.72
CA LYS A 113 -11.10 1.71 12.16
C LYS A 113 -12.14 1.54 11.06
N MET A 114 -12.30 2.53 10.22
CA MET A 114 -13.26 2.54 9.12
C MET A 114 -12.69 3.30 7.94
N ILE A 115 -12.98 2.82 6.74
CA ILE A 115 -12.65 3.50 5.48
C ILE A 115 -13.97 3.67 4.73
N TYR A 116 -14.31 4.91 4.40
CA TYR A 116 -15.39 5.26 3.50
C TYR A 116 -14.79 5.85 2.23
N ILE A 117 -15.19 5.35 1.07
CA ILE A 117 -14.68 5.80 -0.22
C ILE A 117 -15.84 6.25 -1.10
N ASP A 118 -15.61 7.32 -1.83
CA ASP A 118 -16.45 7.80 -2.91
C ASP A 118 -15.60 7.78 -4.20
N PRO A 119 -15.51 6.62 -4.86
CA PRO A 119 -14.67 6.47 -6.04
C PRO A 119 -15.30 7.15 -7.25
N PRO A 120 -14.52 7.52 -8.28
CA PRO A 120 -15.06 8.02 -9.53
C PRO A 120 -16.01 6.98 -10.14
N TYR A 121 -17.16 7.45 -10.61
CA TYR A 121 -18.16 6.59 -11.24
C TYR A 121 -17.99 6.59 -12.75
N ASN A 122 -18.21 5.45 -13.38
CA ASN A 122 -18.28 5.34 -14.84
C ASN A 122 -19.59 5.96 -15.35
N THR A 123 -19.60 7.27 -15.47
CA THR A 123 -20.80 8.04 -15.93
C THR A 123 -20.76 8.31 -17.44
N GLY A 124 -19.66 7.95 -18.12
CA GLY A 124 -19.46 8.27 -19.54
C GLY A 124 -19.20 9.75 -19.82
N ASN A 125 -18.98 10.55 -18.78
CA ASN A 125 -18.62 11.97 -18.90
C ASN A 125 -17.31 12.22 -18.15
N ASP A 126 -16.47 13.05 -18.72
CA ASP A 126 -15.25 13.52 -18.03
C ASP A 126 -15.64 14.43 -16.86
N PHE A 127 -15.01 14.20 -15.72
CA PHE A 127 -15.03 15.11 -14.59
C PHE A 127 -13.85 16.10 -14.68
N VAL A 128 -13.12 16.31 -13.60
CA VAL A 128 -11.91 17.16 -13.58
C VAL A 128 -10.72 16.48 -14.27
N TYR A 129 -10.77 15.17 -14.44
CA TYR A 129 -9.84 14.34 -15.18
C TYR A 129 -10.61 13.46 -16.16
N GLU A 130 -9.96 13.06 -17.24
CA GLU A 130 -10.53 12.11 -18.22
C GLU A 130 -10.79 10.77 -17.53
N ASP A 131 -12.06 10.53 -17.20
CA ASP A 131 -12.52 9.34 -16.50
C ASP A 131 -13.52 8.59 -17.36
N ASP A 132 -13.12 8.29 -18.59
CA ASP A 132 -13.94 7.53 -19.53
C ASP A 132 -13.57 6.04 -19.47
N PHE A 133 -14.39 5.26 -18.78
CA PHE A 133 -14.30 3.80 -18.75
C PHE A 133 -15.05 3.13 -19.93
N ALA A 134 -15.59 3.91 -20.84
CA ALA A 134 -16.26 3.42 -22.06
C ALA A 134 -15.26 3.10 -23.20
N ASP A 135 -14.00 2.89 -22.90
CA ASP A 135 -13.01 2.45 -23.89
C ASP A 135 -13.44 1.12 -24.53
N PRO A 136 -13.54 1.06 -25.85
CA PRO A 136 -13.94 -0.16 -26.52
C PRO A 136 -12.95 -1.29 -26.22
N MET A 137 -13.48 -2.50 -26.04
CA MET A 137 -12.67 -3.73 -25.76
C MET A 137 -11.50 -3.94 -26.74
N SER A 138 -11.48 -3.24 -27.88
CA SER A 138 -10.39 -3.28 -28.88
C SER A 138 -9.08 -2.63 -28.39
N ARG A 139 -9.07 -1.94 -27.25
CA ARG A 139 -7.86 -1.33 -26.66
C ARG A 139 -7.21 -2.19 -25.57
N TYR A 140 -7.82 -3.33 -25.22
CA TYR A 140 -7.31 -4.26 -24.22
C TYR A 140 -6.64 -5.49 -24.82
#